data_816a77943431074158f11888972f827d
#
_entry.id   816a77943431074158f11888972f827d
#
_cell.length_a   1.000
_cell.length_b   1.000
_cell.length_c   1.000
_cell.angle_alpha   90.00
_cell.angle_beta   90.00
_cell.angle_gamma   90.00
#
_symmetry.space_group_name_H-M   'P 1'
#
loop_
_entity.id
_entity.type
_entity.pdbx_description
1 polymer ?
#
loop_
_entity_poly.entity_id
_entity_poly.type
_entity_poly.pdbx_seq_one_letter_code
_entity_poly.pdbx_strand_id
1 'polypeptide(L)'
;MTKKILLTLTISFVTGTLYFSCQKNSNCDTCREINKTPVADAGRDTIIVPPLDSVLLDGSSSNDPDGIVEEFLWSKISGPSFFNLVNASAAKAVVKSLIAGTYLFELKVKDNDGLYGKDTVRVIVGSQYSTCDLDSRPVIQARLVPLGKLSIGRVNIITAAANNKILFAGGSSYYKDSTGVPIRRVDVYDINSNSWSIKDLYEYPTWRLDMGIAAAGDKIFIAGGGFWGDDIYTNRVDIYNASDDSWSLASLSEFRTATIGVSSGNKVFFAGGYSFNNGSDYWSNTVDIFDNATNTWSAGTLSERRGYLSAVAAGNKIYFAGGQKNDGQFVLSDRIDEYDMLTNSWSTSNLQEPLDGIGAISAGNKVFFAGGQSKSGESGTVEIRDIVTGATSFDCIIPRAGLSAVLKDDNIVFFTGSGSDSRNGTHFEIYNLTTHTWYTGLLNKSIERAALISVNNVIYVAGGLVNGIGSDQVWKLEF
;
A
#
# COMPACT_ATOMS: atom_id res chain seq x y z
N MET A 1 -53.89 -28.56 -20.26
CA MET A 1 -54.30 -29.06 -18.94
C MET A 1 -53.14 -29.85 -18.35
N THR A 2 -52.36 -29.28 -17.48
CA THR A 2 -51.41 -30.02 -16.62
C THR A 2 -51.15 -29.15 -15.38
N LYS A 3 -51.67 -29.59 -14.24
CA LYS A 3 -51.61 -28.96 -12.94
C LYS A 3 -50.18 -29.06 -12.41
N LYS A 4 -49.55 -27.91 -12.05
CA LYS A 4 -48.36 -27.86 -11.21
C LYS A 4 -48.81 -27.96 -9.75
N ILE A 5 -48.34 -28.99 -9.07
CA ILE A 5 -48.46 -29.17 -7.62
C ILE A 5 -47.29 -28.41 -6.98
N LEU A 6 -47.60 -27.43 -6.15
CA LEU A 6 -46.68 -26.68 -5.33
C LEU A 6 -46.54 -27.43 -4.01
N LEU A 7 -45.37 -28.00 -3.74
CA LEU A 7 -45.05 -28.67 -2.47
C LEU A 7 -44.43 -27.65 -1.52
N THR A 8 -45.22 -27.16 -0.57
CA THR A 8 -44.75 -26.34 0.55
C THR A 8 -44.21 -27.26 1.65
N LEU A 9 -42.90 -27.18 1.88
CA LEU A 9 -42.26 -27.88 2.99
C LEU A 9 -42.32 -26.99 4.24
N THR A 10 -43.22 -27.28 5.16
CA THR A 10 -43.27 -26.68 6.49
C THR A 10 -42.33 -27.46 7.42
N ILE A 11 -41.22 -26.82 7.82
CA ILE A 11 -40.35 -27.36 8.85
C ILE A 11 -40.94 -26.95 10.21
N SER A 12 -41.52 -27.89 10.91
CA SER A 12 -41.96 -27.75 12.30
C SER A 12 -40.72 -27.96 13.22
N PHE A 13 -40.30 -26.93 13.90
CA PHE A 13 -39.40 -27.05 15.05
C PHE A 13 -40.22 -27.66 16.22
N VAL A 14 -39.94 -28.90 16.56
CA VAL A 14 -40.40 -29.50 17.79
C VAL A 14 -39.36 -29.19 18.87
N THR A 15 -39.63 -28.19 19.72
CA THR A 15 -38.91 -28.00 20.96
C THR A 15 -39.33 -29.05 21.95
N GLY A 16 -38.61 -30.15 22.01
CA GLY A 16 -38.78 -31.20 23.03
C GLY A 16 -38.16 -30.73 24.36
N THR A 17 -38.97 -30.14 25.22
CA THR A 17 -38.66 -30.02 26.64
C THR A 17 -38.81 -31.37 27.29
N LEU A 18 -37.70 -32.06 27.50
CA LEU A 18 -37.66 -33.25 28.36
C LEU A 18 -37.79 -32.83 29.82
N TYR A 19 -39.03 -32.89 30.34
CA TYR A 19 -39.26 -32.86 31.79
C TYR A 19 -38.85 -34.20 32.37
N PHE A 20 -37.72 -34.29 33.02
CA PHE A 20 -37.44 -35.38 33.93
C PHE A 20 -38.11 -35.10 35.29
N SER A 21 -39.23 -35.77 35.51
CA SER A 21 -39.83 -35.83 36.85
C SER A 21 -38.95 -36.69 37.76
N CYS A 22 -38.23 -36.05 38.65
CA CYS A 22 -37.53 -36.76 39.72
C CYS A 22 -38.56 -37.08 40.81
N GLN A 23 -39.01 -38.36 40.93
CA GLN A 23 -39.72 -38.84 42.11
C GLN A 23 -38.74 -38.89 43.27
N LYS A 24 -39.07 -38.18 44.34
CA LYS A 24 -38.34 -38.09 45.59
C LYS A 24 -38.34 -39.45 46.28
N ASN A 25 -37.37 -40.31 46.02
CA ASN A 25 -37.02 -41.42 46.84
C ASN A 25 -35.93 -41.01 47.87
N SER A 26 -36.27 -41.03 49.11
CA SER A 26 -35.44 -40.67 50.25
C SER A 26 -34.25 -41.64 50.42
N ASN A 27 -33.17 -41.47 49.70
CA ASN A 27 -31.79 -41.90 49.94
C ASN A 27 -30.90 -41.66 48.73
N CYS A 28 -30.75 -40.38 48.31
CA CYS A 28 -29.71 -40.01 47.35
C CYS A 28 -29.01 -38.76 47.90
N ASP A 29 -27.97 -38.97 48.70
CA ASP A 29 -27.17 -37.92 49.30
C ASP A 29 -26.16 -37.28 48.33
N THR A 30 -26.35 -37.42 47.01
CA THR A 30 -25.52 -36.77 45.99
C THR A 30 -26.32 -36.43 44.73
N CYS A 31 -27.32 -35.56 44.84
CA CYS A 31 -27.71 -34.77 43.66
C CYS A 31 -26.62 -33.73 43.45
N ARG A 32 -25.57 -34.10 42.74
CA ARG A 32 -24.60 -33.13 42.24
C ARG A 32 -25.34 -32.22 41.26
N GLU A 33 -25.53 -30.97 41.61
CA GLU A 33 -26.07 -30.00 40.65
C GLU A 33 -25.16 -30.02 39.40
N ILE A 34 -25.79 -30.02 38.23
CA ILE A 34 -25.01 -30.02 36.98
C ILE A 34 -24.38 -28.63 36.88
N ASN A 35 -23.05 -28.59 36.79
CA ASN A 35 -22.31 -27.37 36.62
C ASN A 35 -22.81 -26.58 35.42
N LYS A 36 -23.08 -25.29 35.57
CA LYS A 36 -23.53 -24.38 34.53
C LYS A 36 -22.33 -23.62 33.97
N THR A 37 -22.41 -23.34 32.69
CA THR A 37 -21.37 -22.56 31.99
C THR A 37 -21.34 -21.13 32.52
N PRO A 38 -20.16 -20.61 32.88
CA PRO A 38 -20.02 -19.21 33.27
C PRO A 38 -20.40 -18.25 32.12
N VAL A 39 -20.96 -17.12 32.48
CA VAL A 39 -21.34 -16.06 31.54
C VAL A 39 -20.21 -15.05 31.47
N ALA A 40 -19.52 -15.01 30.32
CA ALA A 40 -18.53 -14.00 30.06
C ALA A 40 -19.22 -12.66 29.68
N ASP A 41 -18.68 -11.56 30.16
CA ASP A 41 -19.06 -10.19 29.80
C ASP A 41 -17.76 -9.43 29.48
N ALA A 42 -17.51 -9.21 28.20
CA ALA A 42 -16.32 -8.51 27.69
C ALA A 42 -16.48 -6.97 27.75
N GLY A 43 -17.59 -6.50 28.25
CA GLY A 43 -17.92 -5.08 28.32
C GLY A 43 -18.51 -4.52 27.02
N ARG A 44 -18.62 -3.20 26.94
CA ARG A 44 -19.25 -2.50 25.81
C ARG A 44 -18.25 -2.18 24.71
N ASP A 45 -18.72 -2.24 23.46
CA ASP A 45 -17.98 -1.71 22.32
C ASP A 45 -17.56 -0.26 22.58
N THR A 46 -16.31 0.05 22.27
CA THR A 46 -15.68 1.33 22.60
C THR A 46 -15.11 1.98 21.36
N ILE A 47 -15.26 3.30 21.26
CA ILE A 47 -14.61 4.11 20.23
C ILE A 47 -13.60 5.01 20.93
N ILE A 48 -12.35 4.97 20.49
CA ILE A 48 -11.30 5.91 20.92
C ILE A 48 -10.81 6.71 19.71
N VAL A 49 -10.39 7.94 19.97
CA VAL A 49 -9.89 8.86 18.96
C VAL A 49 -8.49 9.31 19.38
N PRO A 50 -7.50 9.30 18.47
CA PRO A 50 -6.17 9.83 18.76
C PRO A 50 -6.23 11.27 19.36
N PRO A 51 -5.32 11.62 20.28
CA PRO A 51 -4.08 10.90 20.61
C PRO A 51 -4.24 9.71 21.59
N LEU A 52 -5.46 9.30 21.93
CA LEU A 52 -5.65 8.09 22.75
C LEU A 52 -5.34 6.85 21.92
N ASP A 53 -4.33 6.11 22.35
CA ASP A 53 -3.85 4.88 21.72
C ASP A 53 -4.04 3.63 22.60
N SER A 54 -4.82 3.77 23.69
CA SER A 54 -5.01 2.69 24.64
C SER A 54 -6.44 2.63 25.16
N VAL A 55 -6.87 1.42 25.54
CA VAL A 55 -8.20 1.12 26.09
C VAL A 55 -8.10 0.09 27.21
N LEU A 56 -8.94 0.26 28.22
CA LEU A 56 -9.16 -0.74 29.27
C LEU A 56 -10.26 -1.71 28.78
N LEU A 57 -9.94 -3.00 28.72
CA LEU A 57 -10.90 -4.08 28.57
C LEU A 57 -11.31 -4.53 29.98
N ASP A 58 -12.60 -4.51 30.29
CA ASP A 58 -13.12 -4.79 31.62
C ASP A 58 -14.10 -5.98 31.56
N GLY A 59 -13.64 -7.14 31.95
CA GLY A 59 -14.41 -8.40 32.05
C GLY A 59 -14.91 -8.69 33.45
N SER A 60 -14.83 -7.72 34.38
CA SER A 60 -15.17 -7.97 35.82
C SER A 60 -16.66 -8.20 36.07
N SER A 61 -17.52 -7.96 35.08
CA SER A 61 -18.96 -8.28 35.14
C SER A 61 -19.28 -9.74 34.81
N SER A 62 -18.29 -10.53 34.38
CA SER A 62 -18.46 -11.94 34.12
C SER A 62 -18.84 -12.66 35.42
N ASN A 63 -19.78 -13.60 35.33
CA ASN A 63 -20.27 -14.33 36.51
C ASN A 63 -20.50 -15.79 36.18
N ASP A 64 -20.48 -16.62 37.24
CA ASP A 64 -20.90 -18.01 37.18
C ASP A 64 -22.23 -18.19 37.95
N PRO A 65 -23.28 -18.75 37.32
CA PRO A 65 -24.60 -18.91 37.97
C PRO A 65 -24.65 -19.82 39.16
N ASP A 66 -23.70 -20.73 39.35
CA ASP A 66 -23.66 -21.72 40.43
C ASP A 66 -22.27 -21.87 41.09
N GLY A 67 -21.31 -21.03 40.74
CA GLY A 67 -19.95 -21.03 41.24
C GLY A 67 -19.25 -19.69 41.21
N ILE A 68 -17.99 -19.70 40.87
CA ILE A 68 -17.14 -18.51 40.70
C ILE A 68 -16.34 -18.58 39.42
N VAL A 69 -16.11 -17.43 38.78
CA VAL A 69 -15.15 -17.31 37.70
C VAL A 69 -13.74 -17.32 38.28
N GLU A 70 -12.94 -18.35 37.94
CA GLU A 70 -11.59 -18.56 38.44
C GLU A 70 -10.50 -17.97 37.51
N GLU A 71 -10.71 -18.07 36.18
CA GLU A 71 -9.71 -17.63 35.21
C GLU A 71 -10.33 -16.68 34.15
N PHE A 72 -9.54 -15.70 33.73
CA PHE A 72 -9.81 -14.80 32.63
C PHE A 72 -8.70 -14.92 31.59
N LEU A 73 -9.07 -14.87 30.32
CA LEU A 73 -8.10 -14.81 29.21
C LEU A 73 -8.61 -13.95 28.09
N TRP A 74 -7.92 -12.86 27.86
CA TRP A 74 -8.14 -11.96 26.73
C TRP A 74 -7.26 -12.35 25.54
N SER A 75 -7.83 -12.31 24.36
CA SER A 75 -7.10 -12.52 23.10
C SER A 75 -7.66 -11.65 21.99
N LYS A 76 -6.81 -11.25 21.04
CA LYS A 76 -7.27 -10.55 19.84
C LYS A 76 -7.73 -11.56 18.79
N ILE A 77 -8.95 -11.39 18.26
CA ILE A 77 -9.50 -12.22 17.18
C ILE A 77 -9.17 -11.59 15.82
N SER A 78 -9.36 -10.26 15.67
CA SER A 78 -9.14 -9.57 14.40
C SER A 78 -8.76 -8.11 14.61
N GLY A 79 -8.34 -7.45 13.53
CA GLY A 79 -7.92 -6.06 13.53
C GLY A 79 -6.43 -5.89 13.29
N PRO A 80 -5.93 -4.64 13.23
CA PRO A 80 -4.53 -4.34 12.95
C PRO A 80 -3.56 -5.15 13.78
N SER A 81 -2.42 -5.52 13.19
CA SER A 81 -1.42 -6.38 13.87
C SER A 81 -0.65 -5.66 14.97
N PHE A 82 -0.62 -4.33 14.92
CA PHE A 82 0.09 -3.52 15.89
C PHE A 82 -0.77 -3.26 17.13
N PHE A 83 -0.41 -3.85 18.26
CA PHE A 83 -1.04 -3.66 19.57
C PHE A 83 -0.17 -4.30 20.64
N ASN A 84 -0.35 -3.87 21.89
CA ASN A 84 0.28 -4.48 23.06
C ASN A 84 -0.81 -4.76 24.11
N LEU A 85 -1.07 -6.05 24.38
CA LEU A 85 -2.06 -6.50 25.36
C LEU A 85 -1.36 -6.82 26.69
N VAL A 86 -1.63 -6.01 27.69
CA VAL A 86 -1.05 -6.11 29.04
C VAL A 86 -2.08 -6.70 29.99
N ASN A 87 -1.65 -7.60 30.86
CA ASN A 87 -2.49 -8.31 31.84
C ASN A 87 -3.60 -9.16 31.18
N ALA A 88 -3.28 -9.85 30.10
CA ALA A 88 -4.26 -10.64 29.33
C ALA A 88 -4.97 -11.73 30.15
N SER A 89 -4.42 -12.15 31.28
CA SER A 89 -4.99 -13.16 32.19
C SER A 89 -5.73 -12.57 33.41
N ALA A 90 -5.97 -11.27 33.42
CA ALA A 90 -6.73 -10.62 34.50
C ALA A 90 -8.15 -10.26 34.05
N ALA A 91 -9.07 -10.08 34.99
CA ALA A 91 -10.41 -9.57 34.69
C ALA A 91 -10.36 -8.22 33.97
N LYS A 92 -9.35 -7.38 34.26
CA LYS A 92 -9.09 -6.11 33.59
C LYS A 92 -7.76 -6.18 32.86
N ALA A 93 -7.82 -6.04 31.53
CA ALA A 93 -6.64 -5.98 30.67
C ALA A 93 -6.54 -4.57 30.03
N VAL A 94 -5.33 -4.18 29.64
CA VAL A 94 -5.10 -2.92 28.94
C VAL A 94 -4.51 -3.22 27.58
N VAL A 95 -5.15 -2.72 26.53
CA VAL A 95 -4.56 -2.72 25.18
C VAL A 95 -3.94 -1.36 24.94
N LYS A 96 -2.69 -1.36 24.50
CA LYS A 96 -1.89 -0.15 24.20
C LYS A 96 -1.39 -0.17 22.77
N SER A 97 -0.88 0.97 22.33
CA SER A 97 -0.29 1.16 21.00
C SER A 97 -1.27 0.79 19.89
N LEU A 98 -2.53 1.13 20.09
CA LEU A 98 -3.58 0.92 19.11
C LEU A 98 -3.45 1.98 18.00
N ILE A 99 -3.50 1.52 16.75
CA ILE A 99 -3.58 2.37 15.56
C ILE A 99 -5.01 2.37 15.03
N ALA A 100 -5.34 3.33 14.15
CA ALA A 100 -6.68 3.42 13.57
C ALA A 100 -7.11 2.10 12.91
N GLY A 101 -8.36 1.72 13.13
CA GLY A 101 -8.94 0.48 12.67
C GLY A 101 -9.92 -0.13 13.67
N THR A 102 -10.51 -1.24 13.29
CA THR A 102 -11.44 -1.97 14.14
C THR A 102 -10.78 -3.23 14.69
N TYR A 103 -10.66 -3.32 16.00
CA TYR A 103 -10.17 -4.50 16.72
C TYR A 103 -11.33 -5.28 17.29
N LEU A 104 -11.24 -6.60 17.31
CA LEU A 104 -12.14 -7.50 18.02
C LEU A 104 -11.34 -8.32 19.00
N PHE A 105 -11.67 -8.19 20.30
CA PHE A 105 -11.06 -8.97 21.38
C PHE A 105 -12.08 -9.98 21.91
N GLU A 106 -11.64 -11.18 22.24
CA GLU A 106 -12.40 -12.23 22.92
C GLU A 106 -11.97 -12.29 24.38
N LEU A 107 -12.93 -12.28 25.27
CA LEU A 107 -12.77 -12.71 26.65
C LEU A 107 -13.24 -14.15 26.78
N LYS A 108 -12.37 -15.04 27.27
CA LYS A 108 -12.69 -16.39 27.70
C LYS A 108 -12.58 -16.43 29.18
N VAL A 109 -13.64 -16.88 29.87
CA VAL A 109 -13.65 -17.11 31.31
C VAL A 109 -13.82 -18.59 31.62
N LYS A 110 -13.27 -19.04 32.74
CA LYS A 110 -13.39 -20.42 33.24
C LYS A 110 -13.91 -20.41 34.65
N ASP A 111 -14.86 -21.31 34.96
CA ASP A 111 -15.35 -21.54 36.32
C ASP A 111 -14.44 -22.48 37.15
N ASN A 112 -14.76 -22.59 38.41
CA ASN A 112 -14.03 -23.46 39.34
C ASN A 112 -14.25 -24.98 39.09
N ASP A 113 -15.22 -25.34 38.25
CA ASP A 113 -15.54 -26.74 37.88
C ASP A 113 -15.09 -27.09 36.45
N GLY A 114 -14.49 -26.14 35.70
CA GLY A 114 -13.77 -26.35 34.46
C GLY A 114 -14.52 -26.03 33.16
N LEU A 115 -15.74 -25.49 33.23
CA LEU A 115 -16.46 -25.02 32.03
C LEU A 115 -15.98 -23.63 31.60
N TYR A 116 -16.26 -23.26 30.32
CA TYR A 116 -15.79 -22.02 29.73
C TYR A 116 -16.96 -21.24 29.12
N GLY A 117 -16.99 -19.93 29.40
CA GLY A 117 -17.80 -18.94 28.71
C GLY A 117 -16.94 -18.04 27.82
N LYS A 118 -17.54 -17.43 26.80
CA LYS A 118 -16.87 -16.50 25.88
C LYS A 118 -17.76 -15.35 25.55
N ASP A 119 -17.16 -14.17 25.38
CA ASP A 119 -17.78 -12.96 24.87
C ASP A 119 -16.77 -12.13 24.09
N THR A 120 -17.24 -11.18 23.30
CA THR A 120 -16.37 -10.33 22.46
C THR A 120 -16.69 -8.86 22.62
N VAL A 121 -15.66 -8.03 22.59
CA VAL A 121 -15.78 -6.58 22.59
C VAL A 121 -15.07 -5.99 21.36
N ARG A 122 -15.70 -5.01 20.74
CA ARG A 122 -15.16 -4.26 19.63
C ARG A 122 -14.55 -2.95 20.10
N VAL A 123 -13.32 -2.69 19.71
CA VAL A 123 -12.64 -1.40 19.91
C VAL A 123 -12.43 -0.77 18.54
N ILE A 124 -13.08 0.37 18.31
CA ILE A 124 -12.90 1.17 17.09
C ILE A 124 -11.95 2.30 17.45
N VAL A 125 -10.78 2.30 16.83
CA VAL A 125 -9.84 3.43 16.90
C VAL A 125 -10.10 4.31 15.69
N GLY A 126 -10.65 5.50 15.92
CA GLY A 126 -10.86 6.48 14.87
C GLY A 126 -9.52 6.87 14.22
N SER A 127 -9.55 7.23 12.95
CA SER A 127 -8.40 7.89 12.34
C SER A 127 -8.25 9.29 12.93
N GLN A 128 -7.03 9.74 13.12
CA GLN A 128 -6.73 11.13 13.48
C GLN A 128 -7.28 12.14 12.43
N TYR A 129 -7.77 11.60 11.31
CA TYR A 129 -8.14 12.31 10.07
C TYR A 129 -9.54 12.94 10.05
N SER A 130 -10.36 12.79 11.09
CA SER A 130 -11.61 13.56 11.16
C SER A 130 -11.38 15.08 11.31
N THR A 131 -10.10 15.50 11.44
CA THR A 131 -9.70 16.91 11.58
C THR A 131 -8.43 17.24 10.77
N CYS A 132 -8.14 16.55 9.67
CA CYS A 132 -7.09 16.99 8.78
C CYS A 132 -7.52 18.30 8.11
N ASP A 133 -7.09 19.39 8.67
CA ASP A 133 -7.36 20.72 8.15
C ASP A 133 -6.31 21.10 7.09
N LEU A 134 -6.54 20.59 5.88
CA LEU A 134 -5.70 20.93 4.73
C LEU A 134 -5.74 22.43 4.40
N ASP A 135 -6.87 23.08 4.73
CA ASP A 135 -7.10 24.47 4.35
C ASP A 135 -6.38 25.45 5.29
N SER A 136 -5.97 25.00 6.49
CA SER A 136 -5.16 25.81 7.42
C SER A 136 -3.66 25.80 7.10
N ARG A 137 -3.19 24.95 6.18
CA ARG A 137 -1.77 24.86 5.83
C ARG A 137 -1.28 26.13 5.15
N PRO A 138 -0.08 26.63 5.52
CA PRO A 138 0.53 27.76 4.81
C PRO A 138 0.69 27.44 3.31
N VAL A 139 0.30 28.39 2.47
CA VAL A 139 0.35 28.23 1.01
C VAL A 139 1.68 28.75 0.47
N ILE A 140 2.34 27.94 -0.35
CA ILE A 140 3.54 28.29 -1.11
C ILE A 140 3.15 28.39 -2.58
N GLN A 141 3.37 29.59 -3.17
CA GLN A 141 3.19 29.77 -4.60
C GLN A 141 4.30 29.07 -5.36
N ALA A 142 3.93 28.19 -6.27
CA ALA A 142 4.85 27.44 -7.09
C ALA A 142 4.63 27.71 -8.58
N ARG A 143 5.68 27.51 -9.36
CA ARG A 143 5.61 27.69 -10.80
C ARG A 143 6.30 26.56 -11.55
N LEU A 144 5.75 26.23 -12.72
CA LEU A 144 6.35 25.33 -13.67
C LEU A 144 7.13 26.17 -14.69
N VAL A 145 8.45 26.12 -14.64
CA VAL A 145 9.35 26.85 -15.54
C VAL A 145 9.68 25.94 -16.72
N PRO A 146 9.33 26.32 -17.96
CA PRO A 146 9.59 25.50 -19.13
C PRO A 146 11.08 25.18 -19.30
N LEU A 147 11.39 23.91 -19.56
CA LEU A 147 12.73 23.40 -19.82
C LEU A 147 12.89 22.94 -21.26
N GLY A 148 11.91 22.22 -21.77
CA GLY A 148 11.97 21.59 -23.09
C GLY A 148 10.71 20.79 -23.39
N LYS A 149 10.84 19.88 -24.36
CA LYS A 149 9.73 19.07 -24.82
C LYS A 149 10.12 17.60 -24.96
N LEU A 150 9.19 16.74 -24.60
CA LEU A 150 9.18 15.34 -25.02
C LEU A 150 8.90 15.25 -26.53
N SER A 151 9.34 14.19 -27.13
CA SER A 151 9.07 13.92 -28.56
C SER A 151 7.59 13.71 -28.88
N ILE A 152 6.81 13.26 -27.89
CA ILE A 152 5.36 13.01 -27.98
C ILE A 152 4.72 13.36 -26.65
N GLY A 153 3.55 14.05 -26.68
CA GLY A 153 2.74 14.33 -25.50
C GLY A 153 2.13 13.06 -24.94
N ARG A 154 2.29 12.82 -23.61
CA ARG A 154 1.91 11.57 -22.98
C ARG A 154 1.75 11.64 -21.46
N VAL A 155 1.13 10.63 -20.89
CA VAL A 155 0.91 10.41 -19.47
C VAL A 155 1.53 9.10 -19.01
N ASN A 156 1.56 8.85 -17.71
CA ASN A 156 2.07 7.59 -17.11
C ASN A 156 3.51 7.27 -17.54
N ILE A 157 4.34 8.29 -17.63
CA ILE A 157 5.75 8.20 -17.97
C ILE A 157 6.50 7.67 -16.75
N ILE A 158 7.38 6.70 -16.95
CA ILE A 158 8.34 6.28 -15.92
C ILE A 158 9.66 7.06 -16.09
N THR A 159 10.30 7.40 -14.96
CA THR A 159 11.53 8.19 -14.96
C THR A 159 12.60 7.61 -14.06
N ALA A 160 13.83 7.71 -14.51
CA ALA A 160 15.02 7.48 -13.68
C ALA A 160 16.16 8.37 -14.18
N ALA A 161 17.18 8.55 -13.35
CA ALA A 161 18.35 9.33 -13.70
C ALA A 161 19.65 8.60 -13.30
N ALA A 162 20.67 8.76 -14.12
CA ALA A 162 22.03 8.33 -13.86
C ALA A 162 23.00 9.29 -14.58
N ASN A 163 24.16 9.57 -13.98
CA ASN A 163 25.24 10.36 -14.56
C ASN A 163 24.76 11.68 -15.24
N ASN A 164 23.91 12.45 -14.53
CA ASN A 164 23.31 13.70 -15.03
C ASN A 164 22.43 13.57 -16.28
N LYS A 165 21.98 12.36 -16.63
CA LYS A 165 20.99 12.12 -17.66
C LYS A 165 19.68 11.65 -17.05
N ILE A 166 18.57 12.21 -17.51
CA ILE A 166 17.22 11.84 -17.11
C ILE A 166 16.54 11.14 -18.27
N LEU A 167 16.00 9.94 -18.00
CA LEU A 167 15.16 9.21 -18.95
C LEU A 167 13.70 9.43 -18.63
N PHE A 168 12.92 9.74 -19.65
CA PHE A 168 11.47 9.79 -19.67
C PHE A 168 11.00 8.68 -20.62
N ALA A 169 10.58 7.54 -20.07
CA ALA A 169 10.34 6.33 -20.85
C ALA A 169 8.86 5.94 -20.87
N GLY A 170 8.41 5.44 -22.04
CA GLY A 170 7.09 4.84 -22.20
C GLY A 170 5.93 5.81 -21.95
N GLY A 171 4.89 5.30 -21.31
CA GLY A 171 3.63 5.98 -21.11
C GLY A 171 2.64 5.77 -22.24
N SER A 172 1.57 6.54 -22.27
CA SER A 172 0.55 6.48 -23.33
C SER A 172 0.16 7.87 -23.82
N SER A 173 -0.12 7.98 -25.12
CA SER A 173 -0.76 9.19 -25.67
C SER A 173 -2.21 9.23 -25.16
N TYR A 174 -2.66 10.40 -24.73
CA TYR A 174 -4.01 10.60 -24.25
C TYR A 174 -4.65 11.76 -25.01
N TYR A 175 -5.67 11.45 -25.80
CA TYR A 175 -6.53 12.41 -26.44
C TYR A 175 -7.94 12.27 -25.87
N LYS A 176 -8.68 13.36 -25.79
CA LYS A 176 -9.94 13.54 -25.07
C LYS A 176 -11.01 12.46 -25.29
N ASP A 177 -10.93 11.70 -26.38
CA ASP A 177 -11.92 10.70 -26.81
C ASP A 177 -11.29 9.37 -27.28
N SER A 178 -10.00 9.12 -27.01
CA SER A 178 -9.32 7.89 -27.44
C SER A 178 -8.68 7.13 -26.27
N THR A 179 -8.79 5.80 -26.33
CA THR A 179 -7.98 4.90 -25.48
C THR A 179 -6.50 5.20 -25.73
N GLY A 180 -5.75 5.53 -24.69
CA GLY A 180 -4.36 5.90 -24.80
C GLY A 180 -3.53 4.84 -25.53
N VAL A 181 -2.85 5.24 -26.60
CA VAL A 181 -1.93 4.37 -27.32
C VAL A 181 -0.61 4.32 -26.57
N PRO A 182 -0.10 3.14 -26.20
CA PRO A 182 1.20 3.01 -25.56
C PRO A 182 2.34 3.58 -26.41
N ILE A 183 3.32 4.17 -25.75
CA ILE A 183 4.46 4.85 -26.39
C ILE A 183 5.74 4.06 -26.05
N ARG A 184 6.47 3.61 -27.08
CA ARG A 184 7.77 2.94 -26.93
C ARG A 184 8.94 3.92 -26.83
N ARG A 185 8.68 5.23 -26.88
CA ARG A 185 9.69 6.27 -26.92
C ARG A 185 10.35 6.50 -25.56
N VAL A 186 11.65 6.70 -25.57
CA VAL A 186 12.44 7.24 -24.47
C VAL A 186 13.04 8.56 -24.91
N ASP A 187 12.69 9.63 -24.21
CA ASP A 187 13.37 10.91 -24.32
C ASP A 187 14.44 10.98 -23.24
N VAL A 188 15.66 11.32 -23.62
CA VAL A 188 16.81 11.46 -22.74
C VAL A 188 17.22 12.91 -22.68
N TYR A 189 17.21 13.48 -21.48
CA TYR A 189 17.70 14.83 -21.23
C TYR A 189 19.06 14.77 -20.54
N ASP A 190 20.08 15.33 -21.15
CA ASP A 190 21.41 15.51 -20.57
C ASP A 190 21.48 16.88 -19.90
N ILE A 191 21.59 16.88 -18.58
CA ILE A 191 21.60 18.09 -17.74
C ILE A 191 22.86 18.94 -18.01
N ASN A 192 24.01 18.30 -18.27
CA ASN A 192 25.28 19.01 -18.45
C ASN A 192 25.34 19.78 -19.77
N SER A 193 24.91 19.13 -20.85
CA SER A 193 24.92 19.75 -22.18
C SER A 193 23.63 20.49 -22.52
N ASN A 194 22.60 20.39 -21.66
CA ASN A 194 21.25 20.92 -21.90
C ASN A 194 20.69 20.45 -23.25
N SER A 195 20.91 19.19 -23.58
CA SER A 195 20.51 18.61 -24.88
C SER A 195 19.55 17.44 -24.72
N TRP A 196 18.80 17.15 -25.78
CA TRP A 196 17.84 16.06 -25.85
C TRP A 196 18.22 15.06 -26.93
N SER A 197 18.05 13.80 -26.60
CA SER A 197 18.12 12.71 -27.57
C SER A 197 16.91 11.79 -27.43
N ILE A 198 16.65 11.00 -28.45
CA ILE A 198 15.48 10.14 -28.53
C ILE A 198 15.93 8.73 -28.87
N LYS A 199 15.36 7.75 -28.17
CA LYS A 199 15.52 6.34 -28.42
C LYS A 199 14.16 5.65 -28.41
N ASP A 200 13.95 4.72 -29.30
CA ASP A 200 12.83 3.79 -29.20
C ASP A 200 13.26 2.55 -28.42
N LEU A 201 12.43 2.10 -27.48
CA LEU A 201 12.54 0.77 -26.89
C LEU A 201 12.36 -0.26 -28.02
N TYR A 202 13.09 -1.34 -27.96
CA TYR A 202 13.18 -2.31 -29.05
C TYR A 202 11.83 -2.87 -29.53
N GLU A 203 11.79 -3.39 -30.78
CA GLU A 203 10.59 -3.56 -31.59
C GLU A 203 9.54 -4.57 -31.12
N TYR A 204 9.85 -5.50 -30.22
CA TYR A 204 8.85 -6.49 -29.79
C TYR A 204 8.93 -6.77 -28.29
N PRO A 205 7.79 -6.78 -27.60
CA PRO A 205 6.46 -6.36 -28.04
C PRO A 205 6.39 -4.85 -28.31
N THR A 206 5.67 -4.44 -29.33
CA THR A 206 5.58 -3.02 -29.80
C THR A 206 4.98 -2.07 -28.77
N TRP A 207 4.25 -2.61 -27.78
CA TRP A 207 3.47 -1.88 -26.80
C TRP A 207 3.87 -2.33 -25.40
N ARG A 208 4.42 -1.41 -24.58
CA ARG A 208 4.81 -1.70 -23.20
C ARG A 208 4.30 -0.60 -22.28
N LEU A 209 3.31 -0.95 -21.46
CA LEU A 209 2.83 -0.16 -20.33
C LEU A 209 3.24 -0.83 -19.01
N ASP A 210 3.12 -0.09 -17.93
CA ASP A 210 3.32 -0.56 -16.57
C ASP A 210 4.68 -1.30 -16.38
N MET A 211 5.72 -0.70 -16.94
CA MET A 211 7.10 -1.16 -16.82
C MET A 211 7.67 -0.73 -15.47
N GLY A 212 8.57 -1.54 -14.89
CA GLY A 212 9.42 -1.13 -13.78
C GLY A 212 10.63 -0.34 -14.28
N ILE A 213 11.07 0.67 -13.53
CA ILE A 213 12.29 1.41 -13.80
C ILE A 213 13.12 1.59 -12.52
N ALA A 214 14.44 1.42 -12.62
CA ALA A 214 15.38 1.67 -11.54
C ALA A 214 16.76 2.01 -12.08
N ALA A 215 17.60 2.66 -11.26
CA ALA A 215 18.96 3.01 -11.66
C ALA A 215 19.98 2.56 -10.62
N ALA A 216 21.14 2.04 -11.08
CA ALA A 216 22.27 1.73 -10.21
C ALA A 216 23.61 2.06 -10.92
N GLY A 217 24.43 2.86 -10.26
CA GLY A 217 25.63 3.43 -10.88
C GLY A 217 25.25 4.27 -12.10
N ASP A 218 25.91 4.02 -13.23
CA ASP A 218 25.66 4.72 -14.50
C ASP A 218 24.56 4.07 -15.34
N LYS A 219 23.90 3.02 -14.85
CA LYS A 219 22.92 2.26 -15.63
C LYS A 219 21.49 2.54 -15.17
N ILE A 220 20.59 2.63 -16.15
CA ILE A 220 19.15 2.68 -15.95
C ILE A 220 18.53 1.44 -16.59
N PHE A 221 17.66 0.77 -15.84
CA PHE A 221 17.01 -0.48 -16.20
C PHE A 221 15.52 -0.23 -16.39
N ILE A 222 14.96 -0.62 -17.55
CA ILE A 222 13.55 -0.57 -17.88
C ILE A 222 13.07 -2.01 -18.09
N ALA A 223 12.23 -2.51 -17.19
CA ALA A 223 11.97 -3.94 -17.09
C ALA A 223 10.48 -4.28 -17.24
N GLY A 224 10.21 -5.40 -17.91
CA GLY A 224 8.86 -5.94 -18.07
C GLY A 224 7.95 -5.05 -18.89
N GLY A 225 6.67 -5.06 -18.55
CA GLY A 225 5.62 -4.33 -19.22
C GLY A 225 4.83 -5.18 -20.21
N GLY A 226 3.69 -4.66 -20.63
CA GLY A 226 2.81 -5.38 -21.51
C GLY A 226 1.70 -4.51 -22.06
N PHE A 227 0.80 -5.13 -22.82
CA PHE A 227 -0.41 -4.50 -23.32
C PHE A 227 -1.62 -5.42 -23.12
N TRP A 228 -2.56 -4.97 -22.35
CA TRP A 228 -3.75 -5.73 -21.93
C TRP A 228 -4.67 -6.14 -23.09
N GLY A 229 -4.67 -5.38 -24.18
CA GLY A 229 -5.56 -5.64 -25.32
C GLY A 229 -5.18 -6.87 -26.16
N ASP A 230 -3.91 -7.27 -26.08
CA ASP A 230 -3.35 -8.36 -26.91
C ASP A 230 -2.75 -9.48 -26.05
N ASP A 231 -2.90 -9.45 -24.71
CA ASP A 231 -2.30 -10.38 -23.75
C ASP A 231 -0.79 -10.56 -23.95
N ILE A 232 -0.12 -9.48 -24.38
CA ILE A 232 1.31 -9.48 -24.67
C ILE A 232 2.07 -8.94 -23.48
N TYR A 233 2.88 -9.78 -22.84
CA TYR A 233 3.75 -9.43 -21.73
C TYR A 233 5.20 -9.78 -22.08
N THR A 234 6.14 -9.07 -21.47
CA THR A 234 7.55 -9.32 -21.72
C THR A 234 8.34 -9.46 -20.42
N ASN A 235 9.40 -10.25 -20.47
CA ASN A 235 10.41 -10.31 -19.42
C ASN A 235 11.65 -9.47 -19.76
N ARG A 236 11.61 -8.73 -20.85
CA ARG A 236 12.73 -7.93 -21.35
C ARG A 236 13.12 -6.84 -20.36
N VAL A 237 14.43 -6.65 -20.22
CA VAL A 237 15.06 -5.53 -19.55
C VAL A 237 15.92 -4.77 -20.55
N ASP A 238 15.56 -3.52 -20.84
CA ASP A 238 16.40 -2.59 -21.60
C ASP A 238 17.30 -1.85 -20.60
N ILE A 239 18.59 -1.87 -20.82
CA ILE A 239 19.60 -1.28 -19.95
C ILE A 239 20.31 -0.16 -20.72
N TYR A 240 20.15 1.06 -20.24
CA TYR A 240 20.84 2.24 -20.74
C TYR A 240 22.06 2.54 -19.88
N ASN A 241 23.21 2.68 -20.45
CA ASN A 241 24.42 3.15 -19.79
C ASN A 241 24.60 4.66 -20.07
N ALA A 242 24.42 5.48 -19.03
CA ALA A 242 24.47 6.93 -19.16
C ALA A 242 25.89 7.50 -19.34
N SER A 243 26.95 6.69 -19.14
CA SER A 243 28.34 7.12 -19.33
C SER A 243 28.74 7.17 -20.81
N ASP A 244 28.21 6.26 -21.65
CA ASP A 244 28.61 6.08 -23.03
C ASP A 244 27.44 6.05 -24.04
N ASP A 245 26.21 6.33 -23.56
CA ASP A 245 24.98 6.29 -24.35
C ASP A 245 24.63 4.95 -24.98
N SER A 246 25.25 3.85 -24.50
CA SER A 246 25.02 2.53 -25.02
C SER A 246 23.76 1.88 -24.44
N TRP A 247 23.20 0.93 -25.19
CA TRP A 247 22.07 0.11 -24.78
C TRP A 247 22.44 -1.36 -24.83
N SER A 248 22.02 -2.09 -23.82
CA SER A 248 22.14 -3.54 -23.75
C SER A 248 20.84 -4.17 -23.26
N LEU A 249 20.79 -5.51 -23.30
CA LEU A 249 19.58 -6.27 -22.98
C LEU A 249 19.85 -7.29 -21.90
N ALA A 250 18.85 -7.48 -21.06
CA ALA A 250 18.74 -8.59 -20.12
C ALA A 250 17.29 -9.09 -20.09
N SER A 251 17.00 -10.03 -19.20
CA SER A 251 15.66 -10.54 -19.00
C SER A 251 15.37 -10.74 -17.53
N LEU A 252 14.14 -10.43 -17.11
CA LEU A 252 13.57 -10.90 -15.85
C LEU A 252 13.37 -12.42 -15.92
N SER A 253 13.22 -13.05 -14.79
CA SER A 253 12.94 -14.49 -14.69
C SER A 253 11.56 -14.88 -15.23
N GLU A 254 10.63 -13.93 -15.28
CA GLU A 254 9.23 -14.13 -15.70
C GLU A 254 8.76 -13.01 -16.64
N PHE A 255 7.82 -13.37 -17.55
CA PHE A 255 7.06 -12.38 -18.35
C PHE A 255 6.05 -11.71 -17.46
N ARG A 256 6.09 -10.37 -17.30
CA ARG A 256 5.15 -9.64 -16.44
C ARG A 256 5.10 -8.14 -16.71
N THR A 257 3.95 -7.57 -16.43
CA THR A 257 3.68 -6.14 -16.37
C THR A 257 3.36 -5.72 -14.94
N ALA A 258 3.10 -4.44 -14.69
CA ALA A 258 2.80 -3.90 -13.37
C ALA A 258 3.83 -4.29 -12.29
N THR A 259 5.10 -4.46 -12.71
CA THR A 259 6.23 -4.70 -11.82
C THR A 259 6.78 -3.37 -11.32
N ILE A 260 7.15 -3.31 -10.05
CA ILE A 260 7.81 -2.13 -9.49
C ILE A 260 9.32 -2.26 -9.57
N GLY A 261 9.99 -1.16 -9.94
CA GLY A 261 11.46 -1.06 -9.88
C GLY A 261 11.90 -0.17 -8.72
N VAL A 262 12.92 -0.60 -7.98
CA VAL A 262 13.56 0.18 -6.92
C VAL A 262 15.04 -0.14 -6.85
N SER A 263 15.85 0.81 -6.40
CA SER A 263 17.29 0.62 -6.25
C SER A 263 17.80 1.02 -4.87
N SER A 264 18.87 0.36 -4.45
CA SER A 264 19.64 0.74 -3.28
C SER A 264 21.11 0.34 -3.47
N GLY A 265 22.00 1.32 -3.35
CA GLY A 265 23.42 1.13 -3.64
C GLY A 265 23.64 0.66 -5.08
N ASN A 266 24.33 -0.47 -5.23
CA ASN A 266 24.60 -1.09 -6.54
C ASN A 266 23.54 -2.08 -7.00
N LYS A 267 22.44 -2.24 -6.27
CA LYS A 267 21.41 -3.22 -6.60
C LYS A 267 20.15 -2.58 -7.13
N VAL A 268 19.54 -3.24 -8.12
CA VAL A 268 18.17 -2.95 -8.56
C VAL A 268 17.27 -4.14 -8.30
N PHE A 269 16.03 -3.88 -7.96
CA PHE A 269 15.02 -4.87 -7.63
C PHE A 269 13.80 -4.63 -8.52
N PHE A 270 13.27 -5.72 -9.10
CA PHE A 270 12.02 -5.72 -9.85
C PHE A 270 11.07 -6.72 -9.20
N ALA A 271 10.00 -6.23 -8.59
CA ALA A 271 9.17 -7.04 -7.72
C ALA A 271 7.72 -7.14 -8.20
N GLY A 272 7.11 -8.32 -7.99
CA GLY A 272 5.72 -8.58 -8.25
C GLY A 272 5.35 -8.42 -9.72
N GLY A 273 4.08 -8.15 -9.97
CA GLY A 273 3.55 -7.92 -11.30
C GLY A 273 2.45 -8.91 -11.67
N TYR A 274 2.00 -8.76 -12.90
CA TYR A 274 0.90 -9.52 -13.49
C TYR A 274 1.32 -10.08 -14.84
N SER A 275 0.85 -11.28 -15.15
CA SER A 275 1.01 -11.94 -16.43
C SER A 275 -0.25 -12.74 -16.76
N PHE A 276 -0.44 -13.02 -18.05
CA PHE A 276 -1.47 -13.94 -18.52
C PHE A 276 -0.76 -15.11 -19.16
N ASN A 277 -0.99 -16.31 -18.67
CA ASN A 277 -0.35 -17.50 -19.17
C ASN A 277 -1.36 -18.65 -19.30
N ASN A 278 -1.38 -19.31 -20.48
CA ASN A 278 -2.26 -20.45 -20.78
C ASN A 278 -3.76 -20.20 -20.48
N GLY A 279 -4.28 -19.00 -20.78
CA GLY A 279 -5.67 -18.68 -20.58
C GLY A 279 -6.07 -18.33 -19.14
N SER A 280 -5.08 -18.05 -18.28
CA SER A 280 -5.31 -17.70 -16.88
C SER A 280 -4.45 -16.53 -16.43
N ASP A 281 -5.05 -15.66 -15.62
CA ASP A 281 -4.37 -14.58 -14.92
C ASP A 281 -3.35 -15.13 -13.92
N TYR A 282 -2.16 -14.56 -13.93
CA TYR A 282 -1.08 -14.94 -13.04
C TYR A 282 -0.48 -13.71 -12.36
N TRP A 283 -0.56 -13.66 -11.04
CA TRP A 283 0.12 -12.66 -10.23
C TRP A 283 1.44 -13.23 -9.72
N SER A 284 2.50 -12.45 -9.81
CA SER A 284 3.85 -12.86 -9.41
C SER A 284 4.16 -12.42 -7.99
N ASN A 285 4.91 -13.24 -7.27
CA ASN A 285 5.61 -12.87 -6.04
C ASN A 285 7.13 -12.86 -6.20
N THR A 286 7.62 -12.99 -7.41
CA THR A 286 9.05 -13.00 -7.69
C THR A 286 9.64 -11.61 -7.57
N VAL A 287 10.86 -11.54 -7.02
CA VAL A 287 11.71 -10.35 -7.00
C VAL A 287 13.00 -10.68 -7.73
N ASP A 288 13.18 -10.13 -8.93
CA ASP A 288 14.45 -10.19 -9.64
C ASP A 288 15.39 -9.12 -9.10
N ILE A 289 16.60 -9.50 -8.74
CA ILE A 289 17.61 -8.64 -8.13
C ILE A 289 18.86 -8.64 -8.98
N PHE A 290 19.24 -7.50 -9.53
CA PHE A 290 20.50 -7.32 -10.24
C PHE A 290 21.51 -6.60 -9.38
N ASP A 291 22.69 -7.15 -9.23
CA ASP A 291 23.83 -6.51 -8.58
C ASP A 291 24.79 -5.95 -9.63
N ASN A 292 24.81 -4.61 -9.76
CA ASN A 292 25.65 -3.93 -10.76
C ASN A 292 27.16 -4.05 -10.47
N ALA A 293 27.57 -4.32 -9.22
CA ALA A 293 28.97 -4.49 -8.86
C ALA A 293 29.52 -5.83 -9.35
N THR A 294 28.72 -6.89 -9.29
CA THR A 294 29.11 -8.25 -9.73
C THR A 294 28.58 -8.59 -11.12
N ASN A 295 27.68 -7.76 -11.66
CA ASN A 295 26.97 -7.98 -12.93
C ASN A 295 26.19 -9.31 -12.95
N THR A 296 25.54 -9.65 -11.83
CA THR A 296 24.80 -10.92 -11.66
C THR A 296 23.36 -10.70 -11.27
N TRP A 297 22.49 -11.63 -11.70
CA TRP A 297 21.10 -11.71 -11.28
C TRP A 297 20.94 -12.75 -10.17
N SER A 298 20.04 -12.43 -9.24
CA SER A 298 19.52 -13.34 -8.22
C SER A 298 18.02 -13.12 -8.03
N ALA A 299 17.35 -13.99 -7.28
CA ALA A 299 15.93 -13.88 -7.05
C ALA A 299 15.58 -13.91 -5.56
N GLY A 300 14.53 -13.18 -5.21
CA GLY A 300 13.83 -13.21 -3.93
C GLY A 300 12.35 -13.49 -4.12
N THR A 301 11.60 -13.51 -3.03
CA THR A 301 10.16 -13.83 -3.09
C THR A 301 9.39 -12.97 -2.09
N LEU A 302 8.34 -12.27 -2.56
CA LEU A 302 7.37 -11.59 -1.72
C LEU A 302 6.49 -12.62 -0.99
N SER A 303 5.95 -12.24 0.16
CA SER A 303 5.04 -13.09 0.95
C SER A 303 3.71 -13.39 0.25
N GLU A 304 3.30 -12.50 -0.68
CA GLU A 304 2.05 -12.61 -1.45
C GLU A 304 2.31 -12.33 -2.94
N ARG A 305 1.54 -12.97 -3.81
CA ARG A 305 1.49 -12.69 -5.25
C ARG A 305 0.69 -11.42 -5.48
N ARG A 306 1.32 -10.37 -6.01
CA ARG A 306 0.67 -9.06 -6.23
C ARG A 306 1.43 -8.18 -7.22
N GLY A 307 0.71 -7.26 -7.84
CA GLY A 307 1.25 -6.22 -8.71
C GLY A 307 0.78 -4.83 -8.28
N TYR A 308 1.16 -3.80 -9.03
CA TYR A 308 0.85 -2.40 -8.71
C TYR A 308 1.34 -1.99 -7.32
N LEU A 309 2.46 -2.57 -6.91
CA LEU A 309 3.15 -2.28 -5.65
C LEU A 309 3.76 -0.90 -5.68
N SER A 310 3.95 -0.34 -4.49
CA SER A 310 4.94 0.72 -4.28
C SER A 310 6.19 0.14 -3.65
N ALA A 311 7.35 0.73 -3.97
CA ALA A 311 8.60 0.30 -3.39
C ALA A 311 9.48 1.50 -3.03
N VAL A 312 10.22 1.36 -1.92
CA VAL A 312 11.17 2.38 -1.45
C VAL A 312 12.33 1.73 -0.72
N ALA A 313 13.51 2.29 -0.91
CA ALA A 313 14.70 1.93 -0.16
C ALA A 313 14.90 2.90 1.01
N ALA A 314 15.18 2.37 2.21
CA ALA A 314 15.49 3.18 3.38
C ALA A 314 16.51 2.45 4.28
N GLY A 315 17.62 3.11 4.58
CA GLY A 315 18.73 2.46 5.28
C GLY A 315 19.22 1.23 4.52
N ASN A 316 19.24 0.09 5.18
CA ASN A 316 19.65 -1.19 4.58
C ASN A 316 18.47 -2.04 4.10
N LYS A 317 17.27 -1.47 4.08
CA LYS A 317 16.05 -2.22 3.74
C LYS A 317 15.39 -1.71 2.47
N ILE A 318 14.73 -2.63 1.79
CA ILE A 318 13.78 -2.35 0.71
C ILE A 318 12.39 -2.71 1.23
N TYR A 319 11.43 -1.82 1.03
CA TYR A 319 10.03 -1.99 1.40
C TYR A 319 9.19 -2.10 0.14
N PHE A 320 8.38 -3.17 0.04
CA PHE A 320 7.41 -3.37 -1.04
C PHE A 320 6.02 -3.34 -0.42
N ALA A 321 5.24 -2.30 -0.70
CA ALA A 321 4.02 -2.00 0.02
C ALA A 321 2.77 -2.03 -0.87
N GLY A 322 1.66 -2.53 -0.32
CA GLY A 322 0.36 -2.50 -0.94
C GLY A 322 0.24 -3.31 -2.22
N GLY A 323 -0.55 -2.81 -3.16
CA GLY A 323 -0.78 -3.41 -4.46
C GLY A 323 -2.07 -4.22 -4.56
N GLN A 324 -2.25 -4.88 -5.69
CA GLN A 324 -3.40 -5.73 -6.01
C GLN A 324 -3.01 -7.20 -6.07
N LYS A 325 -3.91 -8.07 -5.64
CA LYS A 325 -3.81 -9.53 -5.77
C LYS A 325 -5.13 -10.11 -6.28
N ASN A 326 -5.09 -11.34 -6.79
CA ASN A 326 -6.27 -12.05 -7.22
C ASN A 326 -6.31 -13.42 -6.51
N ASP A 327 -7.19 -13.52 -5.53
CA ASP A 327 -7.55 -14.76 -4.85
C ASP A 327 -8.95 -15.25 -5.33
N GLY A 328 -9.22 -15.11 -6.65
CA GLY A 328 -10.53 -15.32 -7.28
C GLY A 328 -11.34 -14.03 -7.45
N GLN A 329 -10.92 -12.94 -6.83
CA GLN A 329 -11.41 -11.56 -7.01
C GLN A 329 -10.24 -10.60 -6.90
N PHE A 330 -10.32 -9.45 -7.58
CA PHE A 330 -9.34 -8.38 -7.40
C PHE A 330 -9.48 -7.79 -5.99
N VAL A 331 -8.43 -7.92 -5.20
CA VAL A 331 -8.38 -7.48 -3.79
C VAL A 331 -7.15 -6.63 -3.59
N LEU A 332 -7.31 -5.51 -2.90
CA LEU A 332 -6.18 -4.69 -2.47
C LEU A 332 -5.43 -5.36 -1.32
N SER A 333 -4.13 -5.17 -1.24
CA SER A 333 -3.27 -5.68 -0.18
C SER A 333 -2.83 -4.55 0.75
N ASP A 334 -2.79 -4.84 2.05
CA ASP A 334 -2.15 -4.00 3.06
C ASP A 334 -0.72 -4.46 3.38
N ARG A 335 -0.25 -5.55 2.74
CA ARG A 335 1.03 -6.17 3.05
C ARG A 335 2.21 -5.26 2.69
N ILE A 336 3.19 -5.21 3.59
CA ILE A 336 4.53 -4.71 3.32
C ILE A 336 5.51 -5.87 3.47
N ASP A 337 6.26 -6.19 2.43
CA ASP A 337 7.43 -7.06 2.49
C ASP A 337 8.66 -6.19 2.66
N GLU A 338 9.51 -6.55 3.62
CA GLU A 338 10.74 -5.85 3.95
C GLU A 338 11.93 -6.77 3.70
N TYR A 339 12.82 -6.39 2.82
CA TYR A 339 14.06 -7.10 2.55
C TYR A 339 15.23 -6.37 3.19
N ASP A 340 15.93 -7.00 4.09
CA ASP A 340 17.15 -6.49 4.70
C ASP A 340 18.37 -6.95 3.89
N MET A 341 19.06 -6.00 3.28
CA MET A 341 20.19 -6.26 2.39
C MET A 341 21.48 -6.68 3.12
N LEU A 342 21.60 -6.42 4.43
CA LEU A 342 22.76 -6.83 5.23
C LEU A 342 22.66 -8.31 5.62
N THR A 343 21.47 -8.72 6.06
CA THR A 343 21.21 -10.07 6.55
C THR A 343 20.67 -11.00 5.47
N ASN A 344 20.30 -10.46 4.31
CA ASN A 344 19.58 -11.16 3.24
C ASN A 344 18.30 -11.85 3.74
N SER A 345 17.60 -11.22 4.68
CA SER A 345 16.38 -11.77 5.28
C SER A 345 15.14 -10.97 4.92
N TRP A 346 14.00 -11.66 4.92
CA TRP A 346 12.69 -11.07 4.69
C TRP A 346 11.90 -11.01 5.99
N SER A 347 11.17 -9.93 6.17
CA SER A 347 10.15 -9.75 7.20
C SER A 347 8.92 -9.11 6.60
N THR A 348 7.81 -9.13 7.34
CA THR A 348 6.55 -8.55 6.86
C THR A 348 5.92 -7.67 7.93
N SER A 349 5.25 -6.62 7.46
CA SER A 349 4.36 -5.76 8.25
C SER A 349 3.14 -5.38 7.39
N ASN A 350 2.27 -4.54 7.89
CA ASN A 350 1.08 -4.14 7.14
C ASN A 350 0.93 -2.61 7.16
N LEU A 351 0.43 -2.05 6.07
CA LEU A 351 -0.14 -0.70 6.03
C LEU A 351 -1.38 -0.63 6.93
N GLN A 352 -1.78 0.58 7.30
CA GLN A 352 -3.01 0.81 8.06
C GLN A 352 -4.26 0.32 7.30
N GLU A 353 -4.28 0.44 5.98
CA GLU A 353 -5.38 0.00 5.11
C GLU A 353 -4.85 -0.63 3.81
N PRO A 354 -5.61 -1.51 3.17
CA PRO A 354 -5.24 -2.05 1.86
C PRO A 354 -5.30 -0.96 0.78
N LEU A 355 -4.19 -0.77 0.04
CA LEU A 355 -4.02 0.30 -0.94
C LEU A 355 -3.21 -0.17 -2.15
N ASP A 356 -3.48 0.41 -3.31
CA ASP A 356 -2.58 0.43 -4.47
C ASP A 356 -2.29 1.87 -4.92
N GLY A 357 -1.39 2.05 -5.89
CA GLY A 357 -1.05 3.38 -6.40
C GLY A 357 -0.52 4.36 -5.34
N ILE A 358 0.14 3.84 -4.31
CA ILE A 358 0.69 4.59 -3.18
C ILE A 358 1.95 5.34 -3.64
N GLY A 359 2.13 6.58 -3.23
CA GLY A 359 3.43 7.25 -3.28
C GLY A 359 4.31 6.81 -2.13
N ALA A 360 5.52 6.33 -2.43
CA ALA A 360 6.47 5.90 -1.41
C ALA A 360 7.79 6.66 -1.53
N ILE A 361 8.30 7.17 -0.40
CA ILE A 361 9.58 7.87 -0.35
C ILE A 361 10.23 7.69 1.02
N SER A 362 11.56 7.74 1.05
CA SER A 362 12.34 7.75 2.29
C SER A 362 13.11 9.04 2.46
N ALA A 363 13.21 9.51 3.70
CA ALA A 363 13.99 10.68 4.04
C ALA A 363 14.56 10.55 5.46
N GLY A 364 15.86 10.64 5.60
CA GLY A 364 16.53 10.36 6.85
C GLY A 364 16.18 8.97 7.38
N ASN A 365 15.68 8.88 8.59
CA ASN A 365 15.27 7.63 9.23
C ASN A 365 13.79 7.28 9.01
N LYS A 366 13.11 7.96 8.10
CA LYS A 366 11.67 7.78 7.91
C LYS A 366 11.33 7.27 6.53
N VAL A 367 10.29 6.43 6.47
CA VAL A 367 9.63 5.99 5.25
C VAL A 367 8.22 6.56 5.28
N PHE A 368 7.78 7.12 4.15
CA PHE A 368 6.45 7.69 3.95
C PHE A 368 5.72 6.87 2.90
N PHE A 369 4.52 6.44 3.24
CA PHE A 369 3.55 5.86 2.31
C PHE A 369 2.35 6.79 2.25
N ALA A 370 2.06 7.36 1.08
CA ALA A 370 1.09 8.45 0.95
C ALA A 370 0.06 8.19 -0.14
N GLY A 371 -1.20 8.52 0.15
CA GLY A 371 -2.30 8.38 -0.78
C GLY A 371 -2.55 6.94 -1.23
N GLY A 372 -3.03 6.77 -2.44
CA GLY A 372 -3.37 5.48 -3.04
C GLY A 372 -4.87 5.30 -3.24
N GLN A 373 -5.24 4.19 -3.89
CA GLN A 373 -6.62 3.77 -4.09
C GLN A 373 -7.00 2.74 -3.03
N SER A 374 -8.04 3.02 -2.26
CA SER A 374 -8.68 2.09 -1.35
C SER A 374 -9.98 1.54 -1.96
N LYS A 375 -10.61 0.60 -1.27
CA LYS A 375 -11.94 0.09 -1.66
C LYS A 375 -13.03 1.17 -1.61
N SER A 376 -12.86 2.18 -0.76
CA SER A 376 -13.82 3.27 -0.56
C SER A 376 -13.58 4.50 -1.44
N GLY A 377 -12.49 4.54 -2.21
CA GLY A 377 -12.08 5.68 -3.02
C GLY A 377 -10.60 6.02 -2.80
N GLU A 378 -10.19 7.18 -3.27
CA GLU A 378 -8.83 7.66 -3.08
C GLU A 378 -8.56 7.91 -1.59
N SER A 379 -7.40 7.47 -1.12
CA SER A 379 -6.91 7.73 0.24
C SER A 379 -6.14 9.05 0.30
N GLY A 380 -6.31 9.77 1.39
CA GLY A 380 -5.49 10.93 1.74
C GLY A 380 -4.50 10.64 2.88
N THR A 381 -4.37 9.39 3.29
CA THR A 381 -3.49 8.97 4.39
C THR A 381 -2.02 9.12 4.02
N VAL A 382 -1.22 9.62 4.95
CA VAL A 382 0.24 9.52 4.94
C VAL A 382 0.68 8.72 6.16
N GLU A 383 1.13 7.49 5.94
CA GLU A 383 1.72 6.67 6.98
C GLU A 383 3.24 6.92 7.02
N ILE A 384 3.76 7.29 8.19
CA ILE A 384 5.17 7.64 8.41
C ILE A 384 5.78 6.66 9.39
N ARG A 385 6.77 5.89 8.94
CA ARG A 385 7.49 4.91 9.75
C ARG A 385 8.90 5.36 10.06
N ASP A 386 9.25 5.39 11.31
CA ASP A 386 10.64 5.58 11.74
C ASP A 386 11.35 4.23 11.77
N ILE A 387 12.36 4.05 10.90
CA ILE A 387 13.04 2.76 10.70
C ILE A 387 14.05 2.43 11.84
N VAL A 388 14.35 3.39 12.71
CA VAL A 388 15.25 3.21 13.87
C VAL A 388 14.46 2.84 15.11
N THR A 389 13.38 3.57 15.39
CA THR A 389 12.57 3.37 16.59
C THR A 389 11.44 2.36 16.39
N GLY A 390 11.06 2.09 15.14
CA GLY A 390 9.88 1.28 14.77
C GLY A 390 8.55 2.01 15.00
N ALA A 391 8.56 3.28 15.38
CA ALA A 391 7.35 4.06 15.59
C ALA A 391 6.65 4.36 14.26
N THR A 392 5.32 4.32 14.27
CA THR A 392 4.48 4.72 13.15
C THR A 392 3.62 5.92 13.57
N SER A 393 3.57 6.92 12.72
CA SER A 393 2.69 8.07 12.86
C SER A 393 1.94 8.31 11.55
N PHE A 394 0.90 9.13 11.61
CA PHE A 394 0.04 9.38 10.45
C PHE A 394 -0.16 10.87 10.26
N ASP A 395 -0.33 11.25 9.00
CA ASP A 395 -0.72 12.58 8.55
C ASP A 395 -1.63 12.45 7.32
N CYS A 396 -1.93 13.55 6.65
CA CYS A 396 -2.81 13.52 5.49
C CYS A 396 -2.35 14.42 4.35
N ILE A 397 -2.86 14.12 3.16
CA ILE A 397 -2.75 14.92 1.93
C ILE A 397 -4.13 14.99 1.27
N ILE A 398 -4.28 15.79 0.23
CA ILE A 398 -5.45 15.73 -0.65
C ILE A 398 -5.57 14.30 -1.21
N PRO A 399 -6.74 13.64 -1.06
CA PRO A 399 -6.92 12.26 -1.54
C PRO A 399 -6.59 12.10 -3.01
N ARG A 400 -5.68 11.16 -3.33
CA ARG A 400 -5.28 10.84 -4.69
C ARG A 400 -4.54 9.51 -4.80
N ALA A 401 -4.62 8.88 -5.96
CA ALA A 401 -3.90 7.66 -6.30
C ALA A 401 -2.86 7.91 -7.40
N GLY A 402 -1.85 7.04 -7.49
CA GLY A 402 -0.77 7.16 -8.48
C GLY A 402 0.09 8.43 -8.30
N LEU A 403 0.23 8.89 -7.06
CA LEU A 403 1.05 10.05 -6.76
C LEU A 403 2.54 9.71 -6.77
N SER A 404 3.35 10.71 -7.12
CA SER A 404 4.80 10.64 -7.02
C SER A 404 5.29 11.52 -5.88
N ALA A 405 6.35 11.09 -5.20
CA ALA A 405 7.00 11.87 -4.17
C ALA A 405 8.50 12.02 -4.46
N VAL A 406 9.04 13.20 -4.25
CA VAL A 406 10.47 13.50 -4.43
C VAL A 406 11.02 14.36 -3.30
N LEU A 407 12.34 14.31 -3.14
CA LEU A 407 13.08 15.17 -2.22
C LEU A 407 13.61 16.39 -2.96
N LYS A 408 13.52 17.55 -2.30
CA LYS A 408 14.18 18.79 -2.68
C LYS A 408 14.61 19.52 -1.40
N ASP A 409 15.91 19.70 -1.21
CA ASP A 409 16.45 20.19 0.04
C ASP A 409 15.92 19.37 1.24
N ASP A 410 15.42 20.01 2.28
CA ASP A 410 14.79 19.37 3.43
C ASP A 410 13.27 19.15 3.24
N ASN A 411 12.77 19.13 1.99
CA ASN A 411 11.35 18.99 1.72
C ASN A 411 11.05 17.72 0.96
N ILE A 412 10.01 17.00 1.40
CA ILE A 412 9.33 16.00 0.58
C ILE A 412 8.18 16.69 -0.14
N VAL A 413 8.15 16.53 -1.45
CA VAL A 413 7.11 17.06 -2.33
C VAL A 413 6.27 15.90 -2.82
N PHE A 414 4.99 15.85 -2.39
CA PHE A 414 4.00 14.90 -2.86
C PHE A 414 3.23 15.54 -3.99
N PHE A 415 3.48 15.10 -5.21
CA PHE A 415 3.01 15.77 -6.41
C PHE A 415 2.32 14.78 -7.35
N THR A 416 1.47 15.30 -8.24
CA THR A 416 0.73 14.52 -9.24
C THR A 416 -0.26 13.50 -8.64
N GLY A 417 -0.64 12.51 -9.42
CA GLY A 417 -1.71 11.58 -9.10
C GLY A 417 -3.03 11.99 -9.75
N SER A 418 -4.05 11.25 -9.44
CA SER A 418 -5.43 11.51 -9.87
C SER A 418 -6.38 11.25 -8.70
N GLY A 419 -7.48 11.98 -8.66
CA GLY A 419 -8.50 11.84 -7.64
C GLY A 419 -9.70 12.72 -7.93
N SER A 420 -10.77 12.50 -7.16
CA SER A 420 -12.04 13.19 -7.32
C SER A 420 -12.06 14.61 -6.73
N ASP A 421 -11.11 14.96 -5.86
CA ASP A 421 -11.01 16.30 -5.27
C ASP A 421 -10.63 17.33 -6.35
N SER A 422 -11.38 18.42 -6.43
CA SER A 422 -11.21 19.49 -7.42
C SER A 422 -9.85 20.22 -7.33
N ARG A 423 -9.13 20.09 -6.22
CA ARG A 423 -7.79 20.64 -6.01
C ARG A 423 -6.70 19.81 -6.70
N ASN A 424 -7.00 18.56 -7.08
CA ASN A 424 -6.04 17.72 -7.81
C ASN A 424 -5.61 18.43 -9.11
N GLY A 425 -4.32 18.32 -9.40
CA GLY A 425 -3.68 18.97 -10.53
C GLY A 425 -3.18 20.40 -10.28
N THR A 426 -3.79 21.16 -9.36
CA THR A 426 -3.34 22.53 -9.01
C THR A 426 -2.68 22.61 -7.64
N HIS A 427 -2.99 21.70 -6.72
CA HIS A 427 -2.43 21.66 -5.38
C HIS A 427 -1.54 20.44 -5.23
N PHE A 428 -0.49 20.61 -4.44
CA PHE A 428 0.40 19.52 -4.01
C PHE A 428 0.87 19.79 -2.59
N GLU A 429 1.33 18.78 -1.89
CA GLU A 429 1.77 18.91 -0.52
C GLU A 429 3.29 18.92 -0.41
N ILE A 430 3.79 19.73 0.52
CA ILE A 430 5.20 19.84 0.87
C ILE A 430 5.33 19.57 2.37
N TYR A 431 6.14 18.61 2.74
CA TYR A 431 6.50 18.33 4.12
C TYR A 431 7.95 18.71 4.38
N ASN A 432 8.19 19.66 5.27
CA ASN A 432 9.55 20.04 5.67
C ASN A 432 10.05 19.12 6.78
N LEU A 433 11.16 18.43 6.51
CA LEU A 433 11.77 17.43 7.40
C LEU A 433 12.39 18.02 8.66
N THR A 434 12.87 19.28 8.60
CA THR A 434 13.53 19.96 9.72
C THR A 434 12.52 20.56 10.69
N THR A 435 11.50 21.24 10.17
CA THR A 435 10.47 21.92 10.99
C THR A 435 9.28 21.04 11.30
N HIS A 436 9.15 19.88 10.63
CA HIS A 436 7.99 18.99 10.70
C HIS A 436 6.66 19.70 10.33
N THR A 437 6.73 20.65 9.41
CA THR A 437 5.59 21.47 8.99
C THR A 437 5.14 21.09 7.60
N TRP A 438 3.82 20.97 7.43
CA TRP A 438 3.18 20.79 6.13
C TRP A 438 2.83 22.14 5.49
N TYR A 439 2.98 22.20 4.18
CA TYR A 439 2.58 23.33 3.34
C TYR A 439 1.74 22.81 2.18
N THR A 440 0.89 23.68 1.64
CA THR A 440 0.20 23.47 0.37
C THR A 440 0.92 24.23 -0.73
N GLY A 441 1.47 23.53 -1.72
CA GLY A 441 1.99 24.13 -2.94
C GLY A 441 0.83 24.43 -3.88
N LEU A 442 0.83 25.64 -4.50
CA LEU A 442 -0.21 26.05 -5.43
C LEU A 442 0.40 26.40 -6.78
N LEU A 443 -0.06 25.70 -7.82
CA LEU A 443 0.27 25.96 -9.23
C LEU A 443 -0.75 26.91 -9.87
N ASN A 444 -0.29 27.68 -10.83
CA ASN A 444 -1.13 28.56 -11.65
C ASN A 444 -1.84 27.84 -12.81
N LYS A 445 -1.61 26.56 -12.99
CA LYS A 445 -2.29 25.71 -13.99
C LYS A 445 -2.40 24.28 -13.50
N SER A 446 -3.44 23.57 -13.95
CA SER A 446 -3.64 22.16 -13.64
C SER A 446 -2.70 21.27 -14.44
N ILE A 447 -2.09 20.30 -13.77
CA ILE A 447 -1.34 19.20 -14.37
C ILE A 447 -1.56 17.92 -13.55
N GLU A 448 -1.97 16.85 -14.20
CA GLU A 448 -2.25 15.56 -13.56
C GLU A 448 -1.44 14.46 -14.24
N ARG A 449 -1.14 13.36 -13.53
CA ARG A 449 -0.45 12.17 -14.07
C ARG A 449 0.88 12.50 -14.77
N ALA A 450 1.53 13.59 -14.40
CA ALA A 450 2.86 13.92 -14.89
C ALA A 450 3.92 13.05 -14.21
N ALA A 451 5.00 12.78 -14.91
CA ALA A 451 6.17 12.17 -14.33
C ALA A 451 6.95 13.19 -13.49
N LEU A 452 7.52 12.73 -12.38
CA LEU A 452 8.25 13.54 -11.42
C LEU A 452 9.59 12.89 -11.07
N ILE A 453 10.66 13.65 -11.10
CA ILE A 453 11.98 13.20 -10.65
C ILE A 453 12.77 14.38 -10.08
N SER A 454 13.54 14.15 -9.02
CA SER A 454 14.48 15.11 -8.46
C SER A 454 15.92 14.69 -8.79
N VAL A 455 16.67 15.56 -9.42
CA VAL A 455 18.09 15.34 -9.74
C VAL A 455 18.86 16.61 -9.40
N ASN A 456 19.96 16.47 -8.63
CA ASN A 456 20.78 17.59 -8.19
C ASN A 456 19.94 18.71 -7.54
N ASN A 457 18.97 18.32 -6.72
CA ASN A 457 18.09 19.25 -6.00
C ASN A 457 17.15 20.08 -6.89
N VAL A 458 16.97 19.69 -8.15
CA VAL A 458 16.01 20.27 -9.08
C VAL A 458 14.92 19.26 -9.36
N ILE A 459 13.67 19.68 -9.22
CA ILE A 459 12.51 18.84 -9.53
C ILE A 459 12.13 19.07 -11.00
N TYR A 460 12.10 17.97 -11.75
CA TYR A 460 11.66 17.93 -13.15
C TYR A 460 10.27 17.30 -13.21
N VAL A 461 9.37 17.95 -13.96
CA VAL A 461 7.99 17.53 -14.21
C VAL A 461 7.82 17.34 -15.69
N ALA A 462 7.35 16.18 -16.14
CA ALA A 462 7.27 15.87 -17.57
C ALA A 462 5.94 15.24 -17.97
N GLY A 463 5.40 15.67 -19.10
CA GLY A 463 4.16 15.14 -19.66
C GLY A 463 2.94 15.47 -18.81
N GLY A 464 2.08 14.48 -18.60
CA GLY A 464 0.84 14.63 -17.83
C GLY A 464 -0.33 15.19 -18.63
N LEU A 465 -1.47 15.34 -17.97
CA LEU A 465 -2.67 15.94 -18.55
C LEU A 465 -2.70 17.44 -18.26
N VAL A 466 -2.76 18.24 -19.30
CA VAL A 466 -3.03 19.68 -19.24
C VAL A 466 -4.32 19.93 -20.02
N ASN A 467 -5.36 20.41 -19.35
CA ASN A 467 -6.70 20.56 -19.91
C ASN A 467 -7.25 19.26 -20.56
N GLY A 468 -6.96 18.09 -19.94
CA GLY A 468 -7.39 16.79 -20.43
C GLY A 468 -6.66 16.24 -21.65
N ILE A 469 -5.57 16.88 -22.08
CA ILE A 469 -4.75 16.45 -23.24
C ILE A 469 -3.34 16.10 -22.74
N GLY A 470 -2.78 15.01 -23.28
CA GLY A 470 -1.40 14.61 -23.00
C GLY A 470 -0.39 15.67 -23.40
N SER A 471 0.38 16.16 -22.45
CA SER A 471 1.37 17.23 -22.66
C SER A 471 2.70 16.67 -23.14
N ASP A 472 3.36 17.40 -24.06
CA ASP A 472 4.76 17.18 -24.47
C ASP A 472 5.76 18.01 -23.64
N GLN A 473 5.28 18.88 -22.76
CA GLN A 473 6.14 19.82 -22.05
C GLN A 473 6.93 19.14 -20.92
N VAL A 474 8.13 19.64 -20.70
CA VAL A 474 8.95 19.36 -19.52
C VAL A 474 9.26 20.67 -18.81
N TRP A 475 9.10 20.67 -17.50
CA TRP A 475 9.30 21.83 -16.65
C TRP A 475 10.26 21.54 -15.50
N LYS A 476 10.80 22.62 -14.93
CA LYS A 476 11.33 22.64 -13.55
C LYS A 476 10.25 23.17 -12.64
N LEU A 477 10.06 22.51 -11.48
CA LEU A 477 9.18 23.01 -10.42
C LEU A 477 9.99 23.89 -9.48
N GLU A 478 9.56 25.15 -9.32
CA GLU A 478 10.18 26.14 -8.43
C GLU A 478 9.16 26.64 -7.41
N PHE A 479 9.59 26.76 -6.16
CA PHE A 479 8.86 27.32 -5.02
C PHE A 479 9.80 27.80 -3.92
#